data_4f733c91dc431f2adce862142ed69d22
#
_entry.id   4f733c91dc431f2adce862142ed69d22
#
_cell.length_a   1.000
_cell.length_b   1.000
_cell.length_c   1.000
_cell.angle_alpha   90.00
_cell.angle_beta   90.00
_cell.angle_gamma   90.00
#
_symmetry.space_group_name_H-M   'P 1'
#
loop_
_entity.id
_entity.type
_entity.pdbx_description
1 polymer ?
#
loop_
_entity_poly.entity_id
_entity_poly.type
_entity_poly.pdbx_seq_one_letter_code
_entity_poly.pdbx_strand_id
1 'polypeptide(L)'
;MANLTQEHGGTVGADGAEGAAGPSRRTVAVALASGLVGAALGVPAPAAWADGWSAPRPQRSGRRRHDPAHSDVLFVGAHPDDEAGNLSTFGQWREQYGVSTGVLTVTRGEGGGNAIGLDEGPGLGLIREGEERKATAYAGIDNIYYLDKADFWYTLSAPLTAGIWDERDTLERVVRLIRATTPDTVVTMDPRPFNQHGGHQLSARLAIEAFFLAGDPGAFPTQITREHYRPWRPRLLLAQNYGFRSLLGPDAPKQRRTDPNTGLPVFGVFSGTRSSEHGVSWAQVETDAARTYATQGWASNPSEVPTDPEKLGSDWFTVLATHGKAVKSEVRPQSGLRPIYAEFTAWAERVGLPWLANNTQPRYPAAPSTVIPEVATAPVLDGVERDGEYPGPELPLVYWQGQDVGPDDISGTARLARHGDDLYVFVKVTDDRAGAALGEGDLKRHWRTDSVEIAIDPRGTADDTSVTFKTGIFPFSANGGGPVAERDADNHQGPAKDTTPGMAVVATVTEPYAGYTLEAKIPLGELPAAADPEAFALNVMVYDSDTDDKTGQTRLAWSPYGSAQADPYVWGTARLEGYTPPADRPSRPAEPVIPTDAARSEDSPASVAQSRRTGIPLAVGPRTGGGDRRG
;
A
#
# COMPACT_ATOMS: atom_id res chain seq x y z
N MET A 1 -1.11 3.55 7.35
CA MET A 1 -1.03 2.73 6.14
C MET A 1 -2.12 2.99 5.12
N ALA A 2 -3.11 3.72 5.47
CA ALA A 2 -4.07 4.18 4.50
C ALA A 2 -3.54 5.47 3.92
N ASN A 3 -3.23 5.55 2.76
CA ASN A 3 -2.88 6.65 1.87
C ASN A 3 -1.61 6.43 1.11
N LEU A 4 -1.64 5.34 0.34
CA LEU A 4 -0.85 5.27 -0.87
C LEU A 4 -1.57 6.03 -1.98
N THR A 5 -1.80 7.29 -1.76
CA THR A 5 -2.12 8.19 -2.85
C THR A 5 -1.05 9.25 -2.83
N GLN A 6 -0.10 8.95 -3.60
CA GLN A 6 0.99 9.73 -4.01
C GLN A 6 0.70 10.98 -4.66
N GLU A 7 1.56 11.91 -4.43
CA GLU A 7 1.72 12.99 -5.35
C GLU A 7 3.11 13.49 -5.53
N HIS A 8 3.40 13.80 -6.74
CA HIS A 8 4.65 14.34 -7.19
C HIS A 8 4.60 15.80 -7.57
N GLY A 9 5.64 16.50 -7.13
CA GLY A 9 6.35 17.48 -7.93
C GLY A 9 5.72 18.85 -8.09
N GLY A 10 6.02 19.74 -7.17
CA GLY A 10 5.92 21.18 -7.39
C GLY A 10 7.00 21.68 -8.32
N THR A 11 6.65 22.45 -9.32
CA THR A 11 7.53 23.33 -10.06
C THR A 11 7.46 24.73 -9.47
N VAL A 12 8.64 25.25 -9.17
CA VAL A 12 8.91 26.63 -8.75
C VAL A 12 8.51 27.60 -9.86
N GLY A 13 7.79 28.67 -9.49
CA GLY A 13 7.57 29.82 -10.33
C GLY A 13 7.18 31.02 -9.46
N ALA A 14 8.09 32.00 -9.35
CA ALA A 14 7.93 33.23 -8.60
C ALA A 14 7.01 34.22 -9.32
N ASP A 15 6.28 35.00 -8.56
CA ASP A 15 6.21 36.46 -8.47
C ASP A 15 4.83 37.02 -8.17
N GLY A 16 4.78 37.94 -7.17
CA GLY A 16 4.06 39.19 -7.27
C GLY A 16 2.76 39.41 -6.51
N ALA A 17 2.91 39.95 -5.29
CA ALA A 17 2.17 41.12 -4.74
C ALA A 17 0.66 41.14 -4.45
N GLU A 18 0.41 41.38 -3.13
CA GLU A 18 -0.60 42.27 -2.50
C GLU A 18 -2.11 42.04 -2.62
N GLY A 19 -2.76 41.93 -1.46
CA GLY A 19 -4.17 42.31 -1.29
C GLY A 19 -4.91 41.57 -0.17
N ALA A 20 -4.99 42.19 0.99
CA ALA A 20 -5.74 41.72 2.16
C ALA A 20 -7.25 41.59 1.94
N ALA A 21 -7.85 40.47 2.35
CA ALA A 21 -9.26 40.39 2.80
C ALA A 21 -9.53 39.06 3.51
N GLY A 22 -10.27 39.14 4.60
CA GLY A 22 -10.50 38.16 5.66
C GLY A 22 -11.09 36.77 5.31
N PRO A 23 -11.30 35.91 6.33
CA PRO A 23 -11.35 34.47 6.16
C PRO A 23 -12.66 33.99 5.57
N SER A 24 -12.63 33.45 4.37
CA SER A 24 -13.71 32.65 3.82
C SER A 24 -13.37 31.17 3.98
N ARG A 25 -14.28 30.43 4.58
CA ARG A 25 -14.25 28.96 4.71
C ARG A 25 -13.87 28.33 3.36
N ARG A 26 -12.66 27.86 3.23
CA ARG A 26 -12.25 27.05 2.08
C ARG A 26 -12.62 25.60 2.35
N THR A 27 -13.55 25.10 1.56
CA THR A 27 -13.77 23.68 1.33
C THR A 27 -12.49 23.09 0.78
N VAL A 28 -11.81 22.28 1.57
CA VAL A 28 -10.62 21.54 1.09
C VAL A 28 -11.15 20.33 0.33
N ALA A 29 -11.20 20.50 -0.99
CA ALA A 29 -11.30 19.33 -1.87
C ALA A 29 -9.91 18.69 -1.89
N VAL A 30 -9.77 17.52 -1.28
CA VAL A 30 -8.57 16.69 -1.44
C VAL A 30 -8.54 16.23 -2.89
N ALA A 31 -7.85 17.00 -3.74
CA ALA A 31 -7.54 16.59 -5.10
C ALA A 31 -6.31 15.69 -5.02
N LEU A 32 -6.52 14.40 -5.23
CA LEU A 32 -5.45 13.46 -5.53
C LEU A 32 -4.91 13.76 -6.93
N ALA A 33 -3.90 14.60 -7.02
CA ALA A 33 -3.25 14.96 -8.27
C ALA A 33 -2.03 14.09 -8.52
N SER A 34 -2.14 13.09 -9.37
CA SER A 34 -0.99 12.44 -9.98
C SER A 34 -0.58 13.25 -11.22
N GLY A 35 0.43 14.09 -11.08
CA GLY A 35 0.99 14.88 -12.16
C GLY A 35 1.72 14.01 -13.19
N LEU A 36 1.08 13.74 -14.33
CA LEU A 36 1.74 13.27 -15.54
C LEU A 36 1.71 14.39 -16.58
N VAL A 37 2.81 15.13 -16.68
CA VAL A 37 3.12 15.88 -17.91
C VAL A 37 3.67 14.89 -18.93
N GLY A 38 2.76 14.27 -19.69
CA GLY A 38 3.07 13.54 -20.88
C GLY A 38 2.66 14.37 -22.10
N ALA A 39 3.63 14.87 -22.86
CA ALA A 39 3.35 15.45 -24.17
C ALA A 39 2.53 14.47 -25.01
N ALA A 40 1.40 14.93 -25.52
CA ALA A 40 0.54 14.17 -26.41
C ALA A 40 1.26 13.87 -27.73
N LEU A 41 1.95 12.73 -27.78
CA LEU A 41 2.33 12.09 -29.02
C LEU A 41 1.16 11.20 -29.40
N GLY A 42 0.47 11.56 -30.48
CA GLY A 42 -0.64 10.78 -31.03
C GLY A 42 -0.17 9.40 -31.47
N VAL A 43 -0.32 8.41 -30.58
CA VAL A 43 -0.15 6.99 -30.93
C VAL A 43 -1.48 6.52 -31.52
N PRO A 44 -1.52 6.00 -32.76
CA PRO A 44 -2.76 5.48 -33.34
C PRO A 44 -3.27 4.30 -32.51
N ALA A 45 -4.58 4.27 -32.26
CA ALA A 45 -5.22 3.16 -31.57
C ALA A 45 -5.00 1.84 -32.33
N PRO A 46 -4.83 0.70 -31.66
CA PRO A 46 -4.70 -0.60 -32.31
C PRO A 46 -5.87 -0.87 -33.26
N ALA A 47 -5.59 -1.41 -34.44
CA ALA A 47 -6.58 -1.64 -35.53
C ALA A 47 -7.78 -2.52 -35.09
N ALA A 48 -7.67 -3.29 -34.03
CA ALA A 48 -8.76 -4.11 -33.47
C ALA A 48 -9.95 -3.29 -32.92
N TRP A 49 -9.85 -1.96 -32.85
CA TRP A 49 -10.84 -1.07 -32.25
C TRP A 49 -11.38 -0.03 -33.24
N ALA A 50 -11.10 -0.20 -34.54
CA ALA A 50 -11.39 0.82 -35.55
C ALA A 50 -12.90 1.03 -35.81
N ASP A 51 -13.73 0.00 -35.64
CA ASP A 51 -15.16 0.05 -35.92
C ASP A 51 -16.01 -0.20 -34.68
N GLY A 52 -16.74 0.84 -34.22
CA GLY A 52 -17.83 0.69 -33.27
C GLY A 52 -17.41 0.37 -31.84
N TRP A 53 -16.36 1.02 -31.29
CA TRP A 53 -15.96 0.82 -29.89
C TRP A 53 -17.09 1.25 -28.93
N SER A 54 -17.51 0.33 -28.09
CA SER A 54 -18.27 0.62 -26.87
C SER A 54 -17.49 0.09 -25.66
N ALA A 55 -17.57 0.79 -24.53
CA ALA A 55 -16.95 0.34 -23.31
C ALA A 55 -17.35 -1.13 -23.04
N PRO A 56 -16.40 -2.01 -22.67
CA PRO A 56 -16.72 -3.38 -22.35
C PRO A 56 -17.69 -3.41 -21.18
N ARG A 57 -18.70 -4.27 -21.25
CA ARG A 57 -19.73 -4.43 -20.23
C ARG A 57 -19.69 -5.84 -19.69
N PRO A 58 -19.82 -6.04 -18.38
CA PRO A 58 -20.00 -7.37 -17.82
C PRO A 58 -21.31 -7.95 -18.35
N GLN A 59 -21.34 -9.25 -18.57
CA GLN A 59 -22.52 -9.95 -19.04
C GLN A 59 -23.04 -10.88 -17.96
N ARG A 60 -24.37 -10.95 -17.83
CA ARG A 60 -24.99 -12.01 -17.03
C ARG A 60 -24.67 -13.35 -17.69
N SER A 61 -24.07 -14.24 -16.93
CA SER A 61 -23.98 -15.63 -17.35
C SER A 61 -25.40 -16.20 -17.41
N GLY A 62 -25.81 -16.80 -18.52
CA GLY A 62 -27.10 -17.48 -18.63
C GLY A 62 -27.25 -18.69 -17.73
N ARG A 63 -26.31 -18.91 -16.80
CA ARG A 63 -26.24 -20.08 -15.92
C ARG A 63 -26.65 -19.73 -14.48
N ARG A 64 -27.74 -20.36 -14.06
CA ARG A 64 -28.20 -20.59 -12.67
C ARG A 64 -28.36 -19.36 -11.78
N ARG A 65 -29.52 -18.76 -11.83
CA ARG A 65 -30.02 -17.80 -10.79
C ARG A 65 -30.06 -18.39 -9.37
N HIS A 66 -29.65 -19.64 -9.15
CA HIS A 66 -29.82 -20.37 -7.91
C HIS A 66 -28.54 -21.01 -7.37
N ASP A 67 -27.36 -20.70 -7.95
CA ASP A 67 -26.09 -21.13 -7.37
C ASP A 67 -25.61 -19.98 -6.44
N PRO A 68 -25.62 -20.19 -5.12
CA PRO A 68 -25.25 -19.13 -4.17
C PRO A 68 -23.79 -18.70 -4.27
N ALA A 69 -22.95 -19.50 -4.91
CA ALA A 69 -21.54 -19.16 -5.13
C ALA A 69 -21.29 -18.40 -6.46
N HIS A 70 -22.30 -18.32 -7.35
CA HIS A 70 -22.10 -17.68 -8.66
C HIS A 70 -21.99 -16.15 -8.52
N SER A 71 -21.02 -15.57 -9.22
CA SER A 71 -20.87 -14.12 -9.39
C SER A 71 -20.55 -13.82 -10.85
N ASP A 72 -21.26 -12.88 -11.49
CA ASP A 72 -20.99 -12.48 -12.87
C ASP A 72 -19.68 -11.68 -12.98
N VAL A 73 -19.33 -10.93 -11.92
CA VAL A 73 -18.08 -10.21 -11.74
C VAL A 73 -17.37 -10.74 -10.50
N LEU A 74 -16.08 -10.98 -10.57
CA LEU A 74 -15.23 -11.30 -9.43
C LEU A 74 -14.14 -10.24 -9.31
N PHE A 75 -14.16 -9.47 -8.22
CA PHE A 75 -13.04 -8.61 -7.85
C PHE A 75 -12.02 -9.43 -7.04
N VAL A 76 -10.73 -9.20 -7.25
CA VAL A 76 -9.64 -9.83 -6.50
C VAL A 76 -8.71 -8.76 -5.96
N GLY A 77 -8.68 -8.61 -4.65
CA GLY A 77 -7.83 -7.70 -3.89
C GLY A 77 -6.96 -8.41 -2.87
N ALA A 78 -6.09 -7.68 -2.21
CA ALA A 78 -5.18 -8.16 -1.17
C ALA A 78 -5.76 -7.98 0.24
N HIS A 79 -6.39 -6.83 0.51
CA HIS A 79 -6.86 -6.42 1.82
C HIS A 79 -8.32 -5.93 1.75
N PRO A 80 -9.05 -5.94 2.88
CA PRO A 80 -10.32 -5.22 2.99
C PRO A 80 -10.10 -3.73 2.74
N ASP A 81 -10.71 -3.17 1.71
CA ASP A 81 -10.71 -1.80 1.20
C ASP A 81 -10.25 -1.66 -0.27
N ASP A 82 -9.58 -2.64 -0.84
CA ASP A 82 -9.07 -2.60 -2.22
C ASP A 82 -10.18 -2.43 -3.27
N GLU A 83 -11.38 -2.95 -3.00
CA GLU A 83 -12.56 -2.82 -3.86
C GLU A 83 -13.27 -1.48 -3.70
N ALA A 84 -12.99 -0.74 -2.62
CA ALA A 84 -13.74 0.45 -2.22
C ALA A 84 -13.80 1.52 -3.31
N GLY A 85 -12.71 1.70 -4.08
CA GLY A 85 -12.65 2.65 -5.18
C GLY A 85 -13.34 2.19 -6.48
N ASN A 86 -14.16 1.13 -6.43
CA ASN A 86 -14.95 0.64 -7.56
C ASN A 86 -16.38 0.24 -7.15
N LEU A 87 -16.79 0.51 -5.92
CA LEU A 87 -18.14 0.19 -5.45
C LEU A 87 -19.20 0.95 -6.24
N SER A 88 -18.90 2.17 -6.67
CA SER A 88 -19.73 2.93 -7.61
C SER A 88 -20.01 2.12 -8.88
N THR A 89 -18.97 1.59 -9.50
CA THR A 89 -19.09 0.80 -10.73
C THR A 89 -19.86 -0.50 -10.51
N PHE A 90 -19.54 -1.25 -9.47
CA PHE A 90 -20.19 -2.55 -9.20
C PHE A 90 -21.68 -2.37 -8.91
N GLY A 91 -22.05 -1.35 -8.13
CA GLY A 91 -23.43 -1.02 -7.87
C GLY A 91 -24.19 -0.57 -9.13
N GLN A 92 -23.57 0.28 -9.96
CA GLN A 92 -24.16 0.68 -11.26
C GLN A 92 -24.35 -0.53 -12.18
N TRP A 93 -23.40 -1.45 -12.27
CA TRP A 93 -23.54 -2.65 -13.10
C TRP A 93 -24.65 -3.55 -12.60
N ARG A 94 -24.81 -3.66 -11.27
CA ARG A 94 -25.94 -4.38 -10.66
C ARG A 94 -27.28 -3.74 -11.06
N GLU A 95 -27.42 -2.44 -10.88
CA GLU A 95 -28.66 -1.73 -11.21
C GLU A 95 -28.98 -1.76 -12.70
N GLN A 96 -27.99 -1.52 -13.57
CA GLN A 96 -28.21 -1.34 -15.00
C GLN A 96 -28.30 -2.66 -15.75
N TYR A 97 -27.52 -3.68 -15.34
CA TYR A 97 -27.38 -4.93 -16.09
C TYR A 97 -27.84 -6.15 -15.29
N GLY A 98 -28.16 -5.98 -14.02
CA GLY A 98 -28.58 -7.06 -13.12
C GLY A 98 -27.50 -8.12 -12.92
N VAL A 99 -26.23 -7.74 -12.99
CA VAL A 99 -25.08 -8.62 -12.73
C VAL A 99 -24.78 -8.67 -11.24
N SER A 100 -24.31 -9.81 -10.76
CA SER A 100 -23.83 -9.99 -9.40
C SER A 100 -22.32 -9.83 -9.34
N THR A 101 -21.82 -9.24 -8.25
CA THR A 101 -20.38 -9.13 -7.98
C THR A 101 -20.02 -9.96 -6.76
N GLY A 102 -18.90 -10.66 -6.81
CA GLY A 102 -18.22 -11.26 -5.66
C GLY A 102 -16.89 -10.57 -5.43
N VAL A 103 -16.42 -10.53 -4.19
CA VAL A 103 -15.13 -10.01 -3.78
C VAL A 103 -14.28 -11.12 -3.20
N LEU A 104 -13.06 -11.27 -3.68
CA LEU A 104 -12.03 -12.13 -3.10
C LEU A 104 -10.95 -11.24 -2.50
N THR A 105 -10.73 -11.36 -1.20
CA THR A 105 -9.69 -10.67 -0.45
C THR A 105 -8.69 -11.69 0.09
N VAL A 106 -7.39 -11.52 -0.23
CA VAL A 106 -6.37 -12.54 0.05
C VAL A 106 -6.07 -12.64 1.55
N THR A 107 -5.95 -11.50 2.23
CA THR A 107 -5.74 -11.41 3.70
C THR A 107 -6.94 -10.74 4.37
N ARG A 108 -6.87 -10.52 5.68
CA ARG A 108 -7.83 -9.65 6.38
C ARG A 108 -7.25 -8.30 6.75
N GLY A 109 -6.06 -7.96 6.26
CA GLY A 109 -5.39 -6.71 6.60
C GLY A 109 -4.94 -6.64 8.06
N GLU A 110 -4.75 -7.80 8.69
CA GLU A 110 -4.40 -7.93 10.10
C GLU A 110 -2.99 -7.44 10.43
N GLY A 111 -2.09 -7.35 9.43
CA GLY A 111 -0.75 -6.80 9.57
C GLY A 111 -0.70 -5.27 9.50
N GLY A 112 -1.81 -4.62 9.18
CA GLY A 112 -1.90 -3.16 9.07
C GLY A 112 -2.10 -2.45 10.40
N GLY A 113 -2.00 -1.10 10.36
CA GLY A 113 -2.30 -0.25 11.50
C GLY A 113 -3.81 -0.07 11.71
N ASN A 114 -4.21 0.27 12.94
CA ASN A 114 -5.60 0.58 13.30
C ASN A 114 -5.72 2.05 13.70
N ALA A 115 -6.39 2.86 12.89
CA ALA A 115 -6.52 4.30 13.11
C ALA A 115 -7.46 4.66 14.29
N ILE A 116 -8.30 3.74 14.75
CA ILE A 116 -9.33 4.03 15.76
C ILE A 116 -9.18 3.25 17.06
N GLY A 117 -8.22 2.32 17.15
CA GLY A 117 -8.08 1.47 18.33
C GLY A 117 -6.72 0.82 18.44
N LEU A 118 -6.60 -0.05 19.45
CA LEU A 118 -5.38 -0.80 19.75
C LEU A 118 -5.40 -2.24 19.21
N ASP A 119 -6.53 -2.65 18.62
CA ASP A 119 -6.65 -4.01 18.09
C ASP A 119 -5.68 -4.21 16.91
N GLU A 120 -4.96 -5.30 16.94
CA GLU A 120 -3.98 -5.73 15.94
C GLU A 120 -4.12 -7.22 15.66
N GLY A 121 -3.38 -7.69 14.65
CA GLY A 121 -3.39 -9.10 14.28
C GLY A 121 -4.80 -9.61 14.00
N PRO A 122 -5.13 -10.84 14.43
CA PRO A 122 -6.44 -11.45 14.14
C PRO A 122 -7.64 -10.63 14.64
N GLY A 123 -7.48 -9.87 15.73
CA GLY A 123 -8.53 -8.96 16.23
C GLY A 123 -8.86 -7.87 15.23
N LEU A 124 -7.83 -7.18 14.72
CA LEU A 124 -7.99 -6.18 13.66
C LEU A 124 -8.56 -6.78 12.38
N GLY A 125 -8.11 -7.97 11.99
CA GLY A 125 -8.62 -8.67 10.81
C GLY A 125 -10.13 -8.94 10.89
N LEU A 126 -10.66 -9.26 12.09
CA LEU A 126 -12.10 -9.44 12.30
C LEU A 126 -12.88 -8.13 12.16
N ILE A 127 -12.33 -7.03 12.68
CA ILE A 127 -12.94 -5.71 12.56
C ILE A 127 -13.00 -5.33 11.08
N ARG A 128 -11.90 -5.47 10.35
CA ARG A 128 -11.80 -5.14 8.91
C ARG A 128 -12.71 -6.00 8.04
N GLU A 129 -12.88 -7.29 8.36
CA GLU A 129 -13.90 -8.12 7.71
C GLU A 129 -15.31 -7.53 7.91
N GLY A 130 -15.60 -7.03 9.10
CA GLY A 130 -16.88 -6.38 9.40
C GLY A 130 -17.06 -5.06 8.64
N GLU A 131 -16.00 -4.29 8.47
CA GLU A 131 -15.98 -3.04 7.69
C GLU A 131 -16.21 -3.33 6.19
N GLU A 132 -15.49 -4.31 5.62
CA GLU A 132 -15.64 -4.70 4.21
C GLU A 132 -17.06 -5.19 3.90
N ARG A 133 -17.64 -6.01 4.78
CA ARG A 133 -19.04 -6.44 4.61
C ARG A 133 -20.03 -5.29 4.63
N LYS A 134 -19.78 -4.26 5.42
CA LYS A 134 -20.58 -3.04 5.42
C LYS A 134 -20.40 -2.23 4.15
N ALA A 135 -19.15 -2.00 3.75
CA ALA A 135 -18.81 -1.20 2.57
C ALA A 135 -19.41 -1.82 1.31
N THR A 136 -19.18 -3.10 1.10
CA THR A 136 -19.62 -3.83 -0.09
C THR A 136 -21.14 -3.96 -0.17
N ALA A 137 -21.84 -3.98 0.97
CA ALA A 137 -23.30 -3.99 1.01
C ALA A 137 -23.93 -2.75 0.34
N TYR A 138 -23.26 -1.59 0.35
CA TYR A 138 -23.73 -0.40 -0.38
C TYR A 138 -23.82 -0.64 -1.91
N ALA A 139 -22.99 -1.49 -2.47
CA ALA A 139 -23.06 -1.90 -3.88
C ALA A 139 -23.93 -3.16 -4.09
N GLY A 140 -24.52 -3.71 -3.02
CA GLY A 140 -25.32 -4.94 -3.05
C GLY A 140 -24.48 -6.19 -3.28
N ILE A 141 -23.27 -6.22 -2.70
CA ILE A 141 -22.33 -7.34 -2.76
C ILE A 141 -22.43 -8.12 -1.46
N ASP A 142 -22.84 -9.39 -1.54
CA ASP A 142 -22.97 -10.30 -0.40
C ASP A 142 -21.93 -11.44 -0.45
N ASN A 143 -21.36 -11.72 -1.61
CA ASN A 143 -20.40 -12.79 -1.82
C ASN A 143 -18.98 -12.30 -1.58
N ILE A 144 -18.45 -12.48 -0.37
CA ILE A 144 -17.11 -12.10 0.03
C ILE A 144 -16.34 -13.35 0.45
N TYR A 145 -15.15 -13.53 -0.10
CA TYR A 145 -14.29 -14.69 0.10
C TYR A 145 -12.93 -14.23 0.62
N TYR A 146 -12.38 -14.97 1.61
CA TYR A 146 -11.03 -14.73 2.13
C TYR A 146 -10.17 -15.96 1.89
N LEU A 147 -8.91 -15.76 1.51
CA LEU A 147 -7.95 -16.87 1.38
C LEU A 147 -7.22 -17.15 2.69
N ASP A 148 -7.39 -16.31 3.70
CA ASP A 148 -6.75 -16.42 5.02
C ASP A 148 -5.23 -16.52 4.94
N LYS A 149 -4.63 -15.79 4.00
CA LYS A 149 -3.19 -15.60 3.97
C LYS A 149 -2.80 -14.54 4.99
N ALA A 150 -1.62 -14.71 5.58
CA ALA A 150 -1.13 -13.77 6.57
C ALA A 150 -0.87 -12.39 5.95
N ASP A 151 -1.43 -11.35 6.53
CA ASP A 151 -0.96 -10.01 6.32
C ASP A 151 0.19 -9.71 7.30
N PHE A 152 1.17 -8.94 6.88
CA PHE A 152 2.40 -8.71 7.61
C PHE A 152 2.87 -7.27 7.41
N TRP A 153 4.07 -6.90 7.85
CA TRP A 153 4.58 -5.53 7.74
C TRP A 153 4.56 -5.00 6.30
N TYR A 154 4.56 -3.69 6.17
CA TYR A 154 4.53 -3.03 4.89
C TYR A 154 5.81 -3.28 4.08
N THR A 155 5.67 -3.80 2.89
CA THR A 155 6.76 -3.99 1.92
C THR A 155 6.31 -3.65 0.51
N LEU A 156 7.25 -3.21 -0.33
CA LEU A 156 7.03 -3.04 -1.78
C LEU A 156 7.37 -4.30 -2.57
N SER A 157 7.88 -5.34 -1.92
CA SER A 157 8.38 -6.57 -2.56
C SER A 157 7.29 -7.61 -2.76
N ALA A 158 6.85 -7.79 -4.01
CA ALA A 158 5.99 -8.93 -4.37
C ALA A 158 6.71 -10.29 -4.22
N PRO A 159 8.01 -10.45 -4.52
CA PRO A 159 8.73 -11.68 -4.25
C PRO A 159 8.76 -12.10 -2.78
N LEU A 160 8.98 -11.15 -1.85
CA LEU A 160 8.89 -11.43 -0.42
C LEU A 160 7.47 -11.88 -0.04
N THR A 161 6.46 -11.16 -0.51
CA THR A 161 5.06 -11.53 -0.29
C THR A 161 4.73 -12.93 -0.84
N ALA A 162 5.25 -13.26 -2.02
CA ALA A 162 5.08 -14.58 -2.63
C ALA A 162 5.63 -15.72 -1.76
N GLY A 163 6.78 -15.49 -1.11
CA GLY A 163 7.36 -16.43 -0.16
C GLY A 163 6.48 -16.65 1.08
N ILE A 164 5.92 -15.56 1.64
CA ILE A 164 5.07 -15.61 2.84
C ILE A 164 3.70 -16.23 2.53
N TRP A 165 3.11 -15.92 1.39
CA TRP A 165 1.78 -16.42 1.03
C TRP A 165 1.79 -17.85 0.45
N ASP A 166 2.93 -18.44 0.14
CA ASP A 166 3.02 -19.61 -0.73
C ASP A 166 2.28 -19.35 -2.06
N GLU A 167 2.99 -18.74 -3.00
CA GLU A 167 2.44 -18.28 -4.28
C GLU A 167 1.63 -19.37 -4.99
N ARG A 168 2.16 -20.61 -4.98
CA ARG A 168 1.51 -21.73 -5.67
C ARG A 168 0.19 -22.14 -5.01
N ASP A 169 0.15 -22.27 -3.67
CA ASP A 169 -1.10 -22.58 -2.95
C ASP A 169 -2.12 -21.45 -3.12
N THR A 170 -1.65 -20.20 -3.05
CA THR A 170 -2.52 -19.04 -3.24
C THR A 170 -3.12 -19.01 -4.65
N LEU A 171 -2.29 -19.20 -5.68
CA LEU A 171 -2.74 -19.28 -7.07
C LEU A 171 -3.77 -20.43 -7.26
N GLU A 172 -3.52 -21.59 -6.68
CA GLU A 172 -4.45 -22.72 -6.72
C GLU A 172 -5.81 -22.37 -6.14
N ARG A 173 -5.85 -21.63 -5.02
CA ARG A 173 -7.09 -21.17 -4.37
C ARG A 173 -7.84 -20.15 -5.21
N VAL A 174 -7.13 -19.18 -5.82
CA VAL A 174 -7.74 -18.20 -6.75
C VAL A 174 -8.35 -18.92 -7.98
N VAL A 175 -7.62 -19.85 -8.59
CA VAL A 175 -8.13 -20.66 -9.71
C VAL A 175 -9.38 -21.45 -9.29
N ARG A 176 -9.35 -22.06 -8.10
CA ARG A 176 -10.51 -22.80 -7.54
C ARG A 176 -11.72 -21.90 -7.40
N LEU A 177 -11.53 -20.67 -6.91
CA LEU A 177 -12.63 -19.74 -6.74
C LEU A 177 -13.21 -19.27 -8.08
N ILE A 178 -12.38 -18.96 -9.08
CA ILE A 178 -12.86 -18.64 -10.44
C ILE A 178 -13.67 -19.80 -11.02
N ARG A 179 -13.24 -21.04 -10.83
CA ARG A 179 -14.00 -22.24 -11.28
C ARG A 179 -15.30 -22.43 -10.51
N ALA A 180 -15.32 -22.09 -9.22
CA ALA A 180 -16.51 -22.19 -8.37
C ALA A 180 -17.53 -21.10 -8.69
N THR A 181 -17.09 -19.84 -8.77
CA THR A 181 -17.97 -18.69 -8.97
C THR A 181 -18.34 -18.43 -10.43
N THR A 182 -17.59 -18.98 -11.35
CA THR A 182 -17.81 -18.90 -12.82
C THR A 182 -18.06 -17.48 -13.35
N PRO A 183 -17.19 -16.49 -13.06
CA PRO A 183 -17.42 -15.10 -13.43
C PRO A 183 -17.26 -14.90 -14.95
N ASP A 184 -18.05 -13.99 -15.52
CA ASP A 184 -17.83 -13.47 -16.89
C ASP A 184 -16.63 -12.51 -16.92
N THR A 185 -16.51 -11.71 -15.87
CA THR A 185 -15.50 -10.67 -15.74
C THR A 185 -14.70 -10.85 -14.44
N VAL A 186 -13.38 -10.76 -14.56
CA VAL A 186 -12.47 -10.63 -13.40
C VAL A 186 -11.93 -9.20 -13.38
N VAL A 187 -12.00 -8.57 -12.22
CA VAL A 187 -11.45 -7.25 -11.94
C VAL A 187 -10.38 -7.41 -10.87
N THR A 188 -9.25 -6.75 -11.02
CA THR A 188 -8.19 -6.77 -10.01
C THR A 188 -7.48 -5.42 -9.94
N MET A 189 -6.51 -5.32 -9.06
CA MET A 189 -5.66 -4.17 -8.89
C MET A 189 -4.65 -4.02 -10.04
N ASP A 190 -3.88 -2.94 -10.05
CA ASP A 190 -2.74 -2.79 -10.96
C ASP A 190 -1.62 -3.74 -10.51
N PRO A 191 -1.10 -4.63 -11.36
CA PRO A 191 -0.05 -5.58 -10.98
C PRO A 191 1.37 -4.98 -10.92
N ARG A 192 1.54 -3.71 -11.32
CA ARG A 192 2.86 -3.08 -11.48
C ARG A 192 3.50 -2.75 -10.13
N PRO A 193 4.83 -2.97 -9.97
CA PRO A 193 5.55 -2.68 -8.74
C PRO A 193 5.86 -1.19 -8.60
N PHE A 194 4.85 -0.34 -8.68
CA PHE A 194 4.98 1.10 -8.68
C PHE A 194 4.44 1.66 -7.38
N ASN A 195 5.33 1.98 -6.43
CA ASN A 195 4.97 2.56 -5.14
C ASN A 195 3.72 1.95 -4.48
N GLN A 196 3.58 0.64 -4.60
CA GLN A 196 2.44 -0.02 -3.99
C GLN A 196 2.87 -1.27 -3.23
N HIS A 197 2.09 -1.61 -2.26
CA HIS A 197 2.26 -2.75 -1.37
C HIS A 197 2.50 -4.05 -2.16
N GLY A 198 3.42 -4.88 -1.70
CA GLY A 198 3.70 -6.17 -2.32
C GLY A 198 2.49 -7.10 -2.37
N GLY A 199 1.61 -7.02 -1.37
CA GLY A 199 0.32 -7.71 -1.34
C GLY A 199 -0.58 -7.33 -2.51
N HIS A 200 -0.72 -6.02 -2.80
CA HIS A 200 -1.50 -5.53 -3.94
C HIS A 200 -0.95 -6.04 -5.27
N GLN A 201 0.38 -5.92 -5.46
CA GLN A 201 1.05 -6.40 -6.66
C GLN A 201 0.81 -7.90 -6.88
N LEU A 202 1.02 -8.71 -5.82
CA LEU A 202 0.92 -10.16 -5.92
C LEU A 202 -0.52 -10.62 -6.10
N SER A 203 -1.50 -10.07 -5.37
CA SER A 203 -2.91 -10.42 -5.56
C SER A 203 -3.37 -10.18 -6.99
N ALA A 204 -2.95 -9.05 -7.58
CA ALA A 204 -3.25 -8.74 -8.98
C ALA A 204 -2.56 -9.71 -9.95
N ARG A 205 -1.28 -10.05 -9.72
CA ARG A 205 -0.56 -11.04 -10.54
C ARG A 205 -1.24 -12.41 -10.49
N LEU A 206 -1.62 -12.85 -9.29
CA LEU A 206 -2.32 -14.13 -9.10
C LEU A 206 -3.71 -14.13 -9.75
N ALA A 207 -4.45 -13.02 -9.69
CA ALA A 207 -5.73 -12.88 -10.39
C ALA A 207 -5.57 -12.99 -11.91
N ILE A 208 -4.52 -12.36 -12.47
CA ILE A 208 -4.21 -12.39 -13.90
C ILE A 208 -3.82 -13.82 -14.34
N GLU A 209 -2.94 -14.48 -13.61
CA GLU A 209 -2.57 -15.87 -13.91
C GLU A 209 -3.77 -16.81 -13.80
N ALA A 210 -4.55 -16.67 -12.72
CA ALA A 210 -5.72 -17.49 -12.49
C ALA A 210 -6.80 -17.32 -13.59
N PHE A 211 -6.95 -16.11 -14.13
CA PHE A 211 -7.85 -15.85 -15.27
C PHE A 211 -7.52 -16.75 -16.47
N PHE A 212 -6.23 -16.91 -16.79
CA PHE A 212 -5.82 -17.76 -17.92
C PHE A 212 -5.87 -19.25 -17.54
N LEU A 213 -5.45 -19.60 -16.32
CA LEU A 213 -5.32 -20.98 -15.87
C LEU A 213 -6.67 -21.65 -15.54
N ALA A 214 -7.67 -20.90 -15.13
CA ALA A 214 -8.97 -21.47 -14.75
C ALA A 214 -9.65 -22.23 -15.91
N GLY A 215 -9.37 -21.82 -17.17
CA GLY A 215 -9.85 -22.48 -18.37
C GLY A 215 -9.01 -23.66 -18.84
N ASP A 216 -7.85 -23.91 -18.25
CA ASP A 216 -6.96 -25.01 -18.59
C ASP A 216 -7.24 -26.23 -17.70
N PRO A 217 -7.69 -27.37 -18.26
CA PRO A 217 -7.90 -28.58 -17.47
C PRO A 217 -6.59 -29.20 -16.92
N GLY A 218 -5.45 -28.88 -17.50
CA GLY A 218 -4.13 -29.30 -17.03
C GLY A 218 -3.64 -28.53 -15.81
N ALA A 219 -4.16 -27.31 -15.59
CA ALA A 219 -3.85 -26.53 -14.41
C ALA A 219 -4.67 -27.03 -13.21
N PHE A 220 -3.97 -27.39 -12.14
CA PHE A 220 -4.59 -27.91 -10.91
C PHE A 220 -5.65 -29.02 -11.16
N PRO A 221 -5.26 -30.15 -11.77
CA PRO A 221 -6.18 -31.16 -12.24
C PRO A 221 -7.02 -31.81 -11.12
N THR A 222 -6.56 -31.78 -9.88
CA THR A 222 -7.29 -32.25 -8.70
C THR A 222 -8.63 -31.54 -8.53
N GLN A 223 -8.69 -30.25 -8.81
CA GLN A 223 -9.92 -29.47 -8.75
C GLN A 223 -10.99 -30.00 -9.73
N ILE A 224 -10.57 -30.59 -10.84
CA ILE A 224 -11.48 -31.14 -11.84
C ILE A 224 -11.80 -32.60 -11.53
N THR A 225 -10.77 -33.41 -11.22
CA THR A 225 -10.93 -34.86 -11.09
C THR A 225 -11.51 -35.30 -9.75
N ARG A 226 -11.23 -34.58 -8.67
CA ARG A 226 -11.68 -34.89 -7.30
C ARG A 226 -12.71 -33.94 -6.74
N GLU A 227 -12.53 -32.60 -7.02
CA GLU A 227 -13.45 -31.58 -6.50
C GLU A 227 -14.61 -31.31 -7.49
N HIS A 228 -14.57 -31.90 -8.69
CA HIS A 228 -15.63 -31.86 -9.72
C HIS A 228 -15.95 -30.48 -10.27
N TYR A 229 -15.03 -29.50 -10.13
CA TYR A 229 -15.16 -28.24 -10.84
C TYR A 229 -14.99 -28.44 -12.35
N ARG A 230 -15.51 -27.48 -13.12
CA ARG A 230 -15.32 -27.46 -14.58
C ARG A 230 -14.32 -26.37 -14.94
N PRO A 231 -13.48 -26.58 -15.97
CA PRO A 231 -12.68 -25.50 -16.53
C PRO A 231 -13.59 -24.32 -16.89
N TRP A 232 -13.18 -23.13 -16.47
CA TRP A 232 -13.94 -21.91 -16.71
C TRP A 232 -13.07 -20.84 -17.34
N ARG A 233 -13.54 -20.21 -18.42
CA ARG A 233 -12.83 -19.13 -19.11
C ARG A 233 -13.63 -17.84 -18.98
N PRO A 234 -13.26 -16.94 -18.06
CA PRO A 234 -13.85 -15.62 -18.02
C PRO A 234 -13.64 -14.89 -19.34
N ARG A 235 -14.59 -14.05 -19.72
CA ARG A 235 -14.54 -13.32 -20.99
C ARG A 235 -13.66 -12.07 -20.91
N LEU A 236 -13.65 -11.39 -19.76
CA LEU A 236 -13.04 -10.07 -19.60
C LEU A 236 -12.15 -10.03 -18.37
N LEU A 237 -10.94 -9.48 -18.52
CA LEU A 237 -10.00 -9.20 -17.43
C LEU A 237 -9.69 -7.72 -17.41
N LEU A 238 -9.92 -7.09 -16.28
CA LEU A 238 -9.75 -5.67 -16.02
C LEU A 238 -8.79 -5.44 -14.86
N ALA A 239 -7.95 -4.41 -14.98
CA ALA A 239 -7.20 -3.88 -13.85
C ALA A 239 -7.66 -2.46 -13.52
N GLN A 240 -7.73 -2.12 -12.23
CA GLN A 240 -7.94 -0.76 -11.78
C GLN A 240 -6.89 0.17 -12.41
N ASN A 241 -7.29 1.38 -12.77
CA ASN A 241 -6.39 2.38 -13.33
C ASN A 241 -6.59 3.73 -12.65
N TYR A 242 -5.73 4.05 -11.72
CA TYR A 242 -5.79 5.31 -11.00
C TYR A 242 -5.20 6.51 -11.76
N GLY A 243 -4.45 6.27 -12.84
CA GLY A 243 -3.80 7.32 -13.64
C GLY A 243 -4.77 8.26 -14.36
N PHE A 244 -6.06 7.92 -14.44
CA PHE A 244 -7.08 8.74 -15.08
C PHE A 244 -8.06 9.41 -14.11
N ARG A 245 -7.86 9.28 -12.80
CA ARG A 245 -8.78 9.84 -11.78
C ARG A 245 -8.92 11.36 -11.81
N SER A 246 -7.94 12.08 -12.34
CA SER A 246 -8.01 13.53 -12.50
C SER A 246 -8.97 14.00 -13.60
N LEU A 247 -9.47 13.09 -14.41
CA LEU A 247 -10.44 13.40 -15.46
C LEU A 247 -11.85 13.42 -14.87
N LEU A 248 -12.41 14.60 -14.77
CA LEU A 248 -13.71 14.85 -14.16
C LEU A 248 -14.81 15.04 -15.19
N GLY A 249 -16.05 14.97 -14.75
CA GLY A 249 -17.25 15.23 -15.53
C GLY A 249 -17.78 14.01 -16.29
N PRO A 250 -19.07 14.06 -16.69
CA PRO A 250 -19.78 12.96 -17.32
C PRO A 250 -19.28 12.63 -18.73
N ASP A 251 -18.55 13.55 -19.37
CA ASP A 251 -18.02 13.35 -20.72
C ASP A 251 -16.64 12.69 -20.74
N ALA A 252 -15.93 12.70 -19.60
CA ALA A 252 -14.60 12.10 -19.50
C ALA A 252 -14.58 10.60 -19.89
N PRO A 253 -15.47 9.74 -19.39
CA PRO A 253 -15.49 8.32 -19.73
C PRO A 253 -16.10 8.01 -21.11
N LYS A 254 -16.75 8.97 -21.77
CA LYS A 254 -17.31 8.76 -23.11
C LYS A 254 -16.24 8.74 -24.20
N GLN A 255 -15.06 9.27 -23.91
CA GLN A 255 -13.96 9.32 -24.86
C GLN A 255 -13.17 8.01 -24.84
N ARG A 256 -12.81 7.52 -26.03
CA ARG A 256 -11.88 6.40 -26.16
C ARG A 256 -10.53 6.81 -25.63
N ARG A 257 -9.96 5.98 -24.76
CA ARG A 257 -8.66 6.23 -24.15
C ARG A 257 -7.75 5.01 -24.25
N THR A 258 -6.47 5.31 -24.21
CA THR A 258 -5.42 4.31 -24.20
C THR A 258 -4.43 4.73 -23.12
N ASP A 259 -3.99 3.81 -22.28
CA ASP A 259 -2.92 4.06 -21.31
C ASP A 259 -1.64 4.38 -22.10
N PRO A 260 -1.05 5.57 -21.92
CA PRO A 260 0.12 6.00 -22.70
C PRO A 260 1.35 5.13 -22.45
N ASN A 261 1.44 4.49 -21.29
CA ASN A 261 2.58 3.67 -20.90
C ASN A 261 2.49 2.25 -21.44
N THR A 262 1.32 1.66 -21.39
CA THR A 262 1.10 0.26 -21.80
C THR A 262 0.53 0.13 -23.19
N GLY A 263 -0.06 1.17 -23.75
CA GLY A 263 -0.80 1.11 -25.01
C GLY A 263 -2.11 0.33 -24.94
N LEU A 264 -2.54 -0.06 -23.73
CA LEU A 264 -3.76 -0.83 -23.53
C LEU A 264 -5.00 0.07 -23.49
N PRO A 265 -6.17 -0.44 -23.95
CA PRO A 265 -7.41 0.30 -23.87
C PRO A 265 -7.82 0.57 -22.42
N VAL A 266 -8.31 1.80 -22.18
CA VAL A 266 -8.84 2.23 -20.89
C VAL A 266 -10.27 2.75 -21.10
N PHE A 267 -11.15 2.40 -20.17
CA PHE A 267 -12.50 2.96 -20.12
C PHE A 267 -12.85 3.37 -18.69
N GLY A 268 -13.77 4.31 -18.57
CA GLY A 268 -14.28 4.81 -17.30
C GLY A 268 -15.77 4.52 -17.13
N VAL A 269 -16.21 4.47 -15.88
CA VAL A 269 -17.61 4.45 -15.46
C VAL A 269 -17.86 5.67 -14.60
N PHE A 270 -18.72 6.58 -15.05
CA PHE A 270 -18.97 7.84 -14.36
C PHE A 270 -19.68 7.64 -13.02
N SER A 271 -19.04 8.04 -11.92
CA SER A 271 -19.59 7.84 -10.57
C SER A 271 -20.72 8.83 -10.23
N GLY A 272 -20.88 9.93 -10.99
CA GLY A 272 -21.97 10.89 -10.80
C GLY A 272 -23.35 10.41 -11.24
N THR A 273 -23.48 9.20 -11.81
CA THR A 273 -24.78 8.59 -12.13
C THR A 273 -25.61 8.44 -10.86
N ARG A 274 -26.90 8.81 -10.92
CA ARG A 274 -27.82 8.67 -9.78
C ARG A 274 -28.22 7.21 -9.58
N SER A 275 -28.06 6.71 -8.36
CA SER A 275 -28.61 5.41 -7.96
C SER A 275 -30.11 5.51 -7.77
N SER A 276 -30.84 4.56 -8.33
CA SER A 276 -32.28 4.42 -8.12
C SER A 276 -32.62 3.86 -6.74
N GLU A 277 -31.72 3.07 -6.15
CA GLU A 277 -31.89 2.45 -4.86
C GLU A 277 -31.58 3.43 -3.72
N HIS A 278 -30.45 4.14 -3.82
CA HIS A 278 -29.99 5.06 -2.77
C HIS A 278 -30.54 6.48 -2.91
N GLY A 279 -31.02 6.87 -4.10
CA GLY A 279 -31.56 8.20 -4.34
C GLY A 279 -30.53 9.34 -4.38
N VAL A 280 -29.23 9.02 -4.37
CA VAL A 280 -28.08 9.94 -4.48
C VAL A 280 -27.16 9.50 -5.64
N SER A 281 -26.08 10.24 -5.91
CA SER A 281 -25.09 9.79 -6.90
C SER A 281 -24.33 8.56 -6.39
N TRP A 282 -23.87 7.72 -7.31
CA TRP A 282 -23.00 6.60 -6.93
C TRP A 282 -21.66 7.06 -6.32
N ALA A 283 -21.18 8.27 -6.66
CA ALA A 283 -20.06 8.88 -5.98
C ALA A 283 -20.31 9.10 -4.48
N GLN A 284 -21.54 9.54 -4.12
CA GLN A 284 -21.91 9.66 -2.71
C GLN A 284 -22.04 8.30 -2.03
N VAL A 285 -22.65 7.32 -2.70
CA VAL A 285 -22.75 5.94 -2.19
C VAL A 285 -21.36 5.33 -1.92
N GLU A 286 -20.44 5.51 -2.85
CA GLU A 286 -19.05 5.05 -2.71
C GLU A 286 -18.31 5.75 -1.57
N THR A 287 -18.52 7.06 -1.42
CA THR A 287 -17.98 7.84 -0.28
C THR A 287 -18.51 7.32 1.05
N ASP A 288 -19.82 7.09 1.16
CA ASP A 288 -20.45 6.55 2.38
C ASP A 288 -19.91 5.14 2.68
N ALA A 289 -19.75 4.32 1.67
CA ALA A 289 -19.17 2.98 1.79
C ALA A 289 -17.70 3.03 2.25
N ALA A 290 -16.86 3.85 1.60
CA ALA A 290 -15.45 3.99 1.93
C ALA A 290 -15.26 4.46 3.38
N ARG A 291 -16.12 5.35 3.89
CA ARG A 291 -16.05 5.82 5.28
C ARG A 291 -16.34 4.73 6.33
N THR A 292 -16.86 3.58 5.94
CA THR A 292 -17.02 2.44 6.86
C THR A 292 -15.68 1.78 7.23
N TYR A 293 -14.60 2.02 6.46
CA TYR A 293 -13.26 1.57 6.77
C TYR A 293 -12.60 2.47 7.82
N ALA A 294 -13.20 2.50 9.02
CA ALA A 294 -12.77 3.35 10.12
C ALA A 294 -11.35 2.98 10.61
N THR A 295 -11.01 1.69 10.61
CA THR A 295 -9.65 1.23 10.98
C THR A 295 -8.57 1.72 10.03
N GLN A 296 -8.93 2.12 8.80
CA GLN A 296 -8.04 2.76 7.83
C GLN A 296 -7.97 4.30 8.01
N GLY A 297 -8.74 4.86 8.95
CA GLY A 297 -8.85 6.30 9.14
C GLY A 297 -9.82 6.99 8.18
N TRP A 298 -10.51 6.26 7.30
CA TRP A 298 -11.34 6.86 6.26
C TRP A 298 -12.66 7.43 6.77
N ALA A 299 -13.04 7.14 8.01
CA ALA A 299 -14.20 7.77 8.65
C ALA A 299 -14.05 9.31 8.79
N SER A 300 -12.81 9.82 8.83
CA SER A 300 -12.48 11.24 8.87
C SER A 300 -12.57 11.94 7.50
N ASN A 301 -12.61 11.20 6.39
CA ASN A 301 -12.77 11.78 5.06
C ASN A 301 -14.08 12.58 4.94
N PRO A 302 -14.15 13.60 4.05
CA PRO A 302 -15.39 14.36 3.82
C PRO A 302 -16.59 13.42 3.58
N SER A 303 -17.71 13.72 4.22
CA SER A 303 -18.93 12.91 4.11
C SER A 303 -19.76 13.23 2.87
N GLU A 304 -19.50 14.35 2.21
CA GLU A 304 -20.28 14.83 1.09
C GLU A 304 -19.39 14.98 -0.16
N VAL A 305 -19.90 14.55 -1.29
CA VAL A 305 -19.28 14.78 -2.59
C VAL A 305 -19.82 16.05 -3.25
N PRO A 306 -19.09 16.65 -4.23
CA PRO A 306 -19.63 17.76 -5.00
C PRO A 306 -20.96 17.43 -5.66
N THR A 307 -21.93 18.36 -5.59
CA THR A 307 -23.22 18.21 -6.27
C THR A 307 -23.15 18.54 -7.76
N ASP A 308 -22.11 19.25 -8.18
CA ASP A 308 -21.84 19.57 -9.57
C ASP A 308 -21.27 18.34 -10.30
N PRO A 309 -21.97 17.76 -11.30
CA PRO A 309 -21.48 16.58 -12.03
C PRO A 309 -20.13 16.79 -12.71
N GLU A 310 -19.78 18.02 -13.11
CA GLU A 310 -18.49 18.33 -13.73
C GLU A 310 -17.30 18.20 -12.79
N LYS A 311 -17.55 18.10 -11.48
CA LYS A 311 -16.54 17.89 -10.44
C LYS A 311 -16.45 16.45 -9.93
N LEU A 312 -17.28 15.57 -10.46
CA LEU A 312 -17.29 14.16 -10.09
C LEU A 312 -16.40 13.35 -11.05
N GLY A 313 -15.76 12.34 -10.50
CA GLY A 313 -14.85 11.45 -11.22
C GLY A 313 -15.53 10.24 -11.84
N SER A 314 -14.69 9.33 -12.25
CA SER A 314 -15.08 8.02 -12.81
C SER A 314 -14.14 6.95 -12.27
N ASP A 315 -14.63 5.72 -12.13
CA ASP A 315 -13.77 4.55 -11.94
C ASP A 315 -13.18 4.16 -13.29
N TRP A 316 -11.87 3.96 -13.32
CA TRP A 316 -11.18 3.68 -14.57
C TRP A 316 -10.56 2.28 -14.56
N PHE A 317 -10.62 1.62 -15.72
CA PHE A 317 -10.13 0.26 -15.88
C PHE A 317 -9.29 0.11 -17.15
N THR A 318 -8.17 -0.59 -17.02
CA THR A 318 -7.36 -1.08 -18.14
C THR A 318 -7.86 -2.45 -18.56
N VAL A 319 -8.06 -2.66 -19.84
CA VAL A 319 -8.47 -3.96 -20.40
C VAL A 319 -7.21 -4.80 -20.65
N LEU A 320 -6.98 -5.82 -19.83
CA LEU A 320 -5.82 -6.70 -19.94
C LEU A 320 -6.04 -7.88 -20.88
N ALA A 321 -7.25 -8.47 -20.85
CA ALA A 321 -7.58 -9.60 -21.71
C ALA A 321 -9.06 -9.62 -22.08
N THR A 322 -9.35 -10.18 -23.25
CA THR A 322 -10.72 -10.43 -23.74
C THR A 322 -10.81 -11.84 -24.32
N HIS A 323 -11.93 -12.54 -24.03
CA HIS A 323 -12.18 -13.90 -24.52
C HIS A 323 -11.02 -14.88 -24.28
N GLY A 324 -10.39 -14.80 -23.10
CA GLY A 324 -9.27 -15.66 -22.70
C GLY A 324 -7.94 -15.34 -23.40
N LYS A 325 -7.84 -14.20 -24.08
CA LYS A 325 -6.62 -13.77 -24.77
C LYS A 325 -6.18 -12.40 -24.28
N ALA A 326 -4.87 -12.25 -24.01
CA ALA A 326 -4.25 -10.98 -23.69
C ALA A 326 -4.48 -9.97 -24.83
N VAL A 327 -4.81 -8.73 -24.45
CA VAL A 327 -4.88 -7.60 -25.41
C VAL A 327 -3.45 -7.25 -25.83
N LYS A 328 -3.19 -7.11 -27.11
CA LYS A 328 -1.87 -6.76 -27.63
C LYS A 328 -1.64 -5.26 -27.66
N SER A 329 -0.41 -4.86 -27.45
CA SER A 329 0.06 -3.48 -27.58
C SER A 329 1.30 -3.40 -28.44
N GLU A 330 1.48 -2.26 -29.10
CA GLU A 330 2.68 -1.92 -29.89
C GLU A 330 3.76 -1.23 -29.04
N VAL A 331 3.45 -0.90 -27.78
CA VAL A 331 4.41 -0.27 -26.86
C VAL A 331 5.49 -1.28 -26.48
N ARG A 332 6.74 -0.86 -26.58
CA ARG A 332 7.88 -1.71 -26.20
C ARG A 332 8.10 -1.68 -24.71
N PRO A 333 8.36 -2.82 -24.07
CA PRO A 333 8.74 -2.86 -22.66
C PRO A 333 10.00 -2.06 -22.38
N GLN A 334 10.07 -1.44 -21.21
CA GLN A 334 11.26 -0.75 -20.72
C GLN A 334 12.37 -1.76 -20.40
N SER A 335 13.62 -1.40 -20.65
CA SER A 335 14.81 -2.20 -20.32
C SER A 335 15.68 -1.48 -19.29
N GLY A 336 16.65 -2.20 -18.72
CA GLY A 336 17.59 -1.64 -17.75
C GLY A 336 16.96 -1.34 -16.38
N LEU A 337 15.98 -2.14 -15.98
CA LEU A 337 15.28 -1.99 -14.72
C LEU A 337 16.10 -2.56 -13.55
N ARG A 338 15.85 -2.03 -12.34
CA ARG A 338 16.35 -2.62 -11.08
C ARG A 338 15.84 -4.07 -10.92
N PRO A 339 16.50 -4.91 -10.11
CA PRO A 339 16.15 -6.34 -9.96
C PRO A 339 14.67 -6.61 -9.69
N ILE A 340 14.05 -5.88 -8.76
CA ILE A 340 12.63 -6.02 -8.42
C ILE A 340 11.70 -5.74 -9.62
N TYR A 341 12.04 -4.77 -10.48
CA TYR A 341 11.27 -4.48 -11.69
C TYR A 341 11.58 -5.44 -12.82
N ALA A 342 12.81 -5.97 -12.87
CA ALA A 342 13.21 -7.00 -13.83
C ALA A 342 12.46 -8.32 -13.58
N GLU A 343 12.22 -8.68 -12.32
CA GLU A 343 11.39 -9.82 -11.94
C GLU A 343 9.95 -9.66 -12.46
N PHE A 344 9.38 -8.48 -12.24
CA PHE A 344 8.04 -8.16 -12.77
C PHE A 344 7.99 -8.26 -14.30
N THR A 345 9.03 -7.80 -15.00
CA THR A 345 9.11 -7.90 -16.45
C THR A 345 9.08 -9.36 -16.90
N ALA A 346 9.87 -10.23 -16.26
CA ALA A 346 9.88 -11.65 -16.58
C ALA A 346 8.51 -12.32 -16.32
N TRP A 347 7.83 -11.92 -15.25
CA TRP A 347 6.46 -12.34 -14.99
C TRP A 347 5.49 -11.87 -16.09
N ALA A 348 5.52 -10.59 -16.46
CA ALA A 348 4.65 -9.99 -17.47
C ALA A 348 4.84 -10.64 -18.86
N GLU A 349 6.08 -11.00 -19.23
CA GLU A 349 6.39 -11.76 -20.45
C GLU A 349 5.78 -13.17 -20.39
N ARG A 350 5.91 -13.85 -19.25
CA ARG A 350 5.38 -15.21 -19.04
C ARG A 350 3.86 -15.27 -19.20
N VAL A 351 3.13 -14.25 -18.72
CA VAL A 351 1.66 -14.19 -18.85
C VAL A 351 1.18 -13.56 -20.16
N GLY A 352 2.10 -13.16 -21.04
CA GLY A 352 1.79 -12.60 -22.37
C GLY A 352 1.34 -11.14 -22.34
N LEU A 353 1.74 -10.38 -21.32
CA LEU A 353 1.45 -8.96 -21.13
C LEU A 353 2.74 -8.12 -20.94
N PRO A 354 3.77 -8.27 -21.79
CA PRO A 354 5.09 -7.67 -21.58
C PRO A 354 5.08 -6.14 -21.49
N TRP A 355 4.10 -5.47 -22.12
CA TRP A 355 3.93 -4.02 -22.07
C TRP A 355 3.55 -3.48 -20.70
N LEU A 356 3.08 -4.31 -19.76
CA LEU A 356 2.86 -3.90 -18.37
C LEU A 356 4.15 -3.46 -17.69
N ALA A 357 5.30 -3.98 -18.14
CA ALA A 357 6.60 -3.57 -17.60
C ALA A 357 7.01 -2.15 -17.99
N ASN A 358 6.32 -1.53 -18.94
CA ASN A 358 6.67 -0.19 -19.38
C ASN A 358 6.27 0.85 -18.33
N ASN A 359 7.20 1.77 -18.03
CA ASN A 359 7.03 2.82 -17.03
C ASN A 359 6.63 2.30 -15.63
N THR A 360 7.15 1.14 -15.25
CA THR A 360 6.88 0.56 -13.92
C THR A 360 7.85 1.05 -12.87
N GLN A 361 9.08 1.40 -13.26
CA GLN A 361 10.09 1.92 -12.35
C GLN A 361 9.92 3.43 -12.21
N PRO A 362 9.70 3.94 -11.00
CA PRO A 362 9.67 5.38 -10.74
C PRO A 362 11.00 6.05 -11.14
N ARG A 363 10.91 7.30 -11.54
CA ARG A 363 12.08 8.14 -11.83
C ARG A 363 12.12 9.23 -10.78
N TYR A 364 13.05 9.08 -9.84
CA TYR A 364 13.32 10.08 -8.84
C TYR A 364 14.58 10.86 -9.18
N PRO A 365 14.77 12.07 -8.63
CA PRO A 365 16.07 12.71 -8.57
C PRO A 365 17.10 11.78 -7.92
N ALA A 366 18.37 12.07 -8.10
CA ALA A 366 19.41 11.34 -7.37
C ALA A 366 19.17 11.50 -5.86
N ALA A 367 19.23 10.38 -5.14
CA ALA A 367 19.15 10.40 -3.69
C ALA A 367 20.24 11.32 -3.12
N PRO A 368 19.98 12.04 -2.03
CA PRO A 368 20.97 12.90 -1.41
C PRO A 368 22.15 12.08 -0.90
N SER A 369 23.30 12.72 -0.70
CA SER A 369 24.49 12.07 -0.15
C SER A 369 25.13 12.88 0.95
N THR A 370 25.79 12.20 1.90
CA THR A 370 26.47 12.84 3.02
C THR A 370 27.72 12.07 3.41
N VAL A 371 28.51 12.65 4.32
CA VAL A 371 29.63 11.97 5.02
C VAL A 371 29.29 11.93 6.50
N ILE A 372 29.48 10.79 7.12
CA ILE A 372 29.38 10.60 8.57
C ILE A 372 30.80 10.63 9.13
N PRO A 373 31.22 11.75 9.75
CA PRO A 373 32.57 11.90 10.26
C PRO A 373 32.81 11.06 11.51
N GLU A 374 34.05 10.59 11.67
CA GLU A 374 34.55 10.06 12.92
C GLU A 374 34.81 11.20 13.89
N VAL A 375 34.33 11.11 15.12
CA VAL A 375 34.63 12.04 16.21
C VAL A 375 35.54 11.40 17.26
N ALA A 376 36.49 12.16 17.77
CA ALA A 376 37.47 11.67 18.74
C ALA A 376 36.85 11.37 20.12
N THR A 377 35.76 12.03 20.43
CA THR A 377 35.01 11.88 21.71
C THR A 377 33.56 11.59 21.32
N ALA A 378 32.97 10.59 21.98
CA ALA A 378 31.57 10.28 21.78
C ALA A 378 30.66 11.48 22.10
N PRO A 379 29.66 11.81 21.29
CA PRO A 379 28.64 12.79 21.64
C PRO A 379 27.96 12.44 22.96
N VAL A 380 27.64 13.46 23.74
CA VAL A 380 26.96 13.30 25.03
C VAL A 380 25.46 13.26 24.76
N LEU A 381 24.85 12.12 25.07
CA LEU A 381 23.41 11.94 24.87
C LEU A 381 22.62 12.69 25.95
N ASP A 382 22.27 13.94 25.73
CA ASP A 382 21.51 14.77 26.67
C ASP A 382 20.48 15.70 25.96
N GLY A 383 20.32 15.57 24.66
CA GLY A 383 19.38 16.37 23.87
C GLY A 383 19.90 17.77 23.50
N VAL A 384 21.19 18.04 23.69
CA VAL A 384 21.80 19.36 23.44
C VAL A 384 22.96 19.23 22.45
N GLU A 385 22.83 19.81 21.27
CA GLU A 385 23.93 19.90 20.32
C GLU A 385 25.03 20.84 20.83
N ARG A 386 26.26 20.36 20.89
CA ARG A 386 27.44 21.16 21.23
C ARG A 386 28.42 21.25 20.08
N ASP A 387 29.20 22.31 20.08
CA ASP A 387 30.25 22.50 19.08
C ASP A 387 31.18 21.30 19.00
N GLY A 388 31.28 20.72 17.79
CA GLY A 388 32.18 19.61 17.49
C GLY A 388 31.63 18.21 17.79
N GLU A 389 30.45 18.05 18.37
CA GLU A 389 29.82 16.73 18.58
C GLU A 389 29.30 16.15 17.27
N TYR A 390 28.73 16.99 16.40
CA TYR A 390 28.18 16.59 15.10
C TYR A 390 28.79 17.47 13.97
N PRO A 391 30.07 17.25 13.63
CA PRO A 391 30.77 18.10 12.66
C PRO A 391 30.36 17.85 11.20
N GLY A 392 29.53 16.85 10.94
CA GLY A 392 29.01 16.54 9.61
C GLY A 392 28.05 17.59 9.06
N PRO A 393 27.73 17.50 7.76
CA PRO A 393 26.74 18.37 7.15
C PRO A 393 25.38 18.25 7.82
N GLU A 394 24.65 19.36 7.87
CA GLU A 394 23.24 19.33 8.26
C GLU A 394 22.40 18.71 7.14
N LEU A 395 21.52 17.80 7.51
CA LEU A 395 20.59 17.10 6.64
C LEU A 395 19.22 17.78 6.76
N PRO A 396 18.78 18.55 5.77
CA PRO A 396 17.44 19.14 5.81
C PRO A 396 16.39 18.04 5.67
N LEU A 397 15.39 18.06 6.54
CA LEU A 397 14.21 17.20 6.44
C LEU A 397 13.12 18.01 5.73
N VAL A 398 12.70 17.55 4.56
CA VAL A 398 11.75 18.27 3.73
C VAL A 398 10.46 17.47 3.57
N TYR A 399 9.37 18.18 3.23
CA TYR A 399 8.05 17.56 3.04
C TYR A 399 8.15 16.35 2.10
N TRP A 400 7.53 15.28 2.54
CA TRP A 400 7.48 14.03 1.79
C TRP A 400 6.06 13.57 1.54
N GLN A 401 5.20 13.53 2.57
CA GLN A 401 3.85 12.97 2.47
C GLN A 401 2.93 13.55 3.55
N GLY A 402 1.63 13.43 3.34
CA GLY A 402 0.60 13.89 4.27
C GLY A 402 0.04 15.25 3.86
N GLN A 403 -0.27 16.09 4.83
CA GLN A 403 -0.68 17.47 4.58
C GLN A 403 0.57 18.35 4.42
N ASP A 404 0.62 19.15 3.37
CA ASP A 404 1.69 20.14 3.19
C ASP A 404 1.24 21.43 3.90
N VAL A 405 1.62 21.53 5.15
CA VAL A 405 1.24 22.64 6.05
C VAL A 405 2.28 23.76 6.10
N GLY A 406 3.48 23.47 5.62
CA GLY A 406 4.57 24.44 5.54
C GLY A 406 5.49 24.46 6.77
N PRO A 407 6.61 25.21 6.69
CA PRO A 407 7.66 25.18 7.72
C PRO A 407 7.32 25.93 9.01
N ASP A 408 6.22 26.68 9.04
CA ASP A 408 5.76 27.37 10.26
C ASP A 408 5.05 26.39 11.20
N ASP A 409 4.51 25.29 10.67
CA ASP A 409 3.86 24.20 11.36
C ASP A 409 4.93 23.18 11.79
N ILE A 410 5.61 22.57 10.84
CA ILE A 410 6.65 21.57 11.08
C ILE A 410 7.90 21.83 10.23
N SER A 411 9.07 21.77 10.85
CA SER A 411 10.36 21.76 10.17
C SER A 411 11.39 20.96 10.95
N GLY A 412 12.39 20.41 10.26
CA GLY A 412 13.38 19.58 10.92
C GLY A 412 14.71 19.51 10.20
N THR A 413 15.75 19.21 10.98
CA THR A 413 17.09 18.90 10.47
C THR A 413 17.68 17.73 11.25
N ALA A 414 18.64 17.01 10.63
CA ALA A 414 19.40 15.98 11.30
C ALA A 414 20.91 16.20 11.10
N ARG A 415 21.72 15.71 12.05
CA ARG A 415 23.17 15.64 11.95
C ARG A 415 23.66 14.27 12.37
N LEU A 416 24.77 13.86 11.80
CA LEU A 416 25.33 12.52 12.01
C LEU A 416 26.77 12.62 12.45
N ALA A 417 27.16 11.71 13.34
CA ALA A 417 28.53 11.48 13.74
C ALA A 417 28.75 10.01 14.03
N ARG A 418 30.00 9.55 14.04
CA ARG A 418 30.38 8.19 14.44
C ARG A 418 31.51 8.26 15.46
N HIS A 419 31.41 7.42 16.48
CA HIS A 419 32.52 7.18 17.41
C HIS A 419 32.72 5.69 17.61
N GLY A 420 33.86 5.17 17.11
CA GLY A 420 34.11 3.74 17.11
C GLY A 420 33.07 2.98 16.28
N ASP A 421 32.40 2.03 16.90
CA ASP A 421 31.32 1.21 16.28
C ASP A 421 29.91 1.75 16.54
N ASP A 422 29.77 2.97 17.05
CA ASP A 422 28.48 3.58 17.33
C ASP A 422 28.18 4.73 16.34
N LEU A 423 27.01 4.68 15.71
CA LEU A 423 26.42 5.78 14.95
C LEU A 423 25.62 6.67 15.91
N TYR A 424 25.83 7.97 15.81
CA TYR A 424 25.08 9.00 16.54
C TYR A 424 24.25 9.82 15.56
N VAL A 425 22.99 10.00 15.88
CA VAL A 425 22.03 10.77 15.11
C VAL A 425 21.41 11.84 16.02
N PHE A 426 21.61 13.10 15.68
CA PHE A 426 20.94 14.23 16.32
C PHE A 426 19.84 14.74 15.39
N VAL A 427 18.63 14.90 15.90
CA VAL A 427 17.48 15.44 15.15
C VAL A 427 16.93 16.64 15.92
N LYS A 428 16.70 17.72 15.21
CA LYS A 428 16.01 18.91 15.73
C LYS A 428 14.72 19.12 14.95
N VAL A 429 13.62 19.19 15.68
CA VAL A 429 12.29 19.43 15.15
C VAL A 429 11.74 20.71 15.76
N THR A 430 11.21 21.61 14.91
CA THR A 430 10.39 22.75 15.30
C THR A 430 8.97 22.42 14.90
N ASP A 431 8.04 22.57 15.83
CA ASP A 431 6.67 22.11 15.69
C ASP A 431 5.78 22.97 16.60
N ASP A 432 4.63 23.40 16.12
CA ASP A 432 3.78 24.34 16.82
C ASP A 432 2.79 23.68 17.78
N ARG A 433 2.56 22.33 17.63
CA ARG A 433 1.63 21.58 18.46
C ARG A 433 2.06 20.16 18.70
N ALA A 434 2.13 19.77 19.97
CA ALA A 434 2.41 18.37 20.32
C ALA A 434 1.26 17.44 19.96
N GLY A 435 1.58 16.36 19.31
CA GLY A 435 0.66 15.26 19.03
C GLY A 435 0.27 14.46 20.26
N ALA A 436 -0.61 13.50 20.09
CA ALA A 436 -1.09 12.66 21.17
C ALA A 436 0.04 11.78 21.73
N ALA A 437 0.32 11.86 23.04
CA ALA A 437 1.24 10.95 23.69
C ALA A 437 0.68 9.51 23.69
N LEU A 438 1.41 8.56 23.08
CA LEU A 438 0.98 7.18 22.97
C LEU A 438 1.28 6.37 24.23
N GLY A 439 0.36 5.46 24.59
CA GLY A 439 0.55 4.50 25.67
C GLY A 439 1.31 3.25 25.21
N GLU A 440 1.71 2.41 26.17
CA GLU A 440 2.56 1.23 25.94
C GLU A 440 2.04 0.31 24.82
N GLY A 441 0.75 0.05 24.74
CA GLY A 441 0.16 -0.81 23.70
C GLY A 441 0.12 -0.19 22.28
N ASP A 442 0.47 1.09 22.15
CA ASP A 442 0.39 1.85 20.88
C ASP A 442 1.77 2.33 20.38
N LEU A 443 2.83 2.17 21.18
CA LEU A 443 4.18 2.68 20.90
C LEU A 443 4.80 2.12 19.59
N LYS A 444 4.36 1.01 19.09
CA LYS A 444 4.85 0.44 17.83
C LYS A 444 4.31 1.16 16.57
N ARG A 445 3.44 2.16 16.74
CA ARG A 445 2.80 2.92 15.64
C ARG A 445 3.30 4.36 15.60
N HIS A 446 4.62 4.52 15.49
CA HIS A 446 5.26 5.82 15.50
C HIS A 446 4.66 6.80 14.47
N TRP A 447 4.17 6.29 13.33
CA TRP A 447 3.54 7.12 12.29
C TRP A 447 2.19 7.76 12.69
N ARG A 448 1.72 7.57 13.93
CA ARG A 448 0.43 8.09 14.42
C ARG A 448 0.56 9.34 15.30
N THR A 449 1.79 9.78 15.56
CA THR A 449 2.08 10.93 16.42
C THR A 449 3.47 11.47 16.09
N ASP A 450 3.88 12.50 16.81
CA ASP A 450 5.23 13.06 16.71
C ASP A 450 6.26 12.00 17.00
N SER A 451 7.11 11.77 16.01
CA SER A 451 8.14 10.75 16.10
C SER A 451 9.21 10.92 15.04
N VAL A 452 10.33 10.25 15.27
CA VAL A 452 11.44 10.15 14.31
C VAL A 452 11.59 8.70 13.89
N GLU A 453 11.68 8.44 12.59
CA GLU A 453 12.08 7.13 12.07
C GLU A 453 13.50 7.21 11.49
N ILE A 454 14.37 6.29 11.90
CA ILE A 454 15.71 6.10 11.35
C ILE A 454 15.72 4.77 10.61
N ALA A 455 16.01 4.83 9.32
CA ALA A 455 16.07 3.68 8.43
C ALA A 455 17.47 3.54 7.85
N ILE A 456 18.08 2.34 7.94
CA ILE A 456 19.46 2.08 7.52
C ILE A 456 19.52 0.80 6.67
N ASP A 457 20.07 0.90 5.47
CA ASP A 457 20.59 -0.23 4.73
C ASP A 457 22.13 -0.25 4.86
N PRO A 458 22.67 -1.21 5.61
CA PRO A 458 24.11 -1.21 5.91
C PRO A 458 24.99 -1.43 4.67
N ARG A 459 24.43 -1.91 3.58
CA ARG A 459 25.18 -2.26 2.35
C ARG A 459 24.75 -1.46 1.13
N GLY A 460 23.66 -0.68 1.19
CA GLY A 460 23.09 0.02 0.04
C GLY A 460 22.62 -0.92 -1.09
N THR A 461 22.25 -2.15 -0.76
CA THR A 461 21.88 -3.20 -1.72
C THR A 461 20.56 -3.89 -1.43
N ALA A 462 19.84 -3.44 -0.40
CA ALA A 462 18.57 -4.02 -0.02
C ALA A 462 17.50 -3.77 -1.10
N ASP A 463 16.78 -4.81 -1.48
CA ASP A 463 15.65 -4.74 -2.40
C ASP A 463 14.34 -4.34 -1.69
N ASP A 464 14.27 -4.57 -0.39
CA ASP A 464 13.15 -4.22 0.48
C ASP A 464 13.62 -4.06 1.93
N THR A 465 12.70 -3.75 2.84
CA THR A 465 13.01 -3.49 4.25
C THR A 465 13.23 -4.74 5.10
N SER A 466 13.11 -5.94 4.56
CA SER A 466 13.27 -7.19 5.33
C SER A 466 14.70 -7.43 5.84
N VAL A 467 15.67 -6.79 5.21
CA VAL A 467 17.11 -6.92 5.52
C VAL A 467 17.76 -5.57 5.89
N THR A 468 16.96 -4.60 6.30
CA THR A 468 17.40 -3.28 6.76
C THR A 468 17.22 -3.14 8.26
N PHE A 469 17.74 -2.07 8.82
CA PHE A 469 17.47 -1.66 10.19
C PHE A 469 16.50 -0.47 10.17
N LYS A 470 15.42 -0.53 10.91
CA LYS A 470 14.48 0.57 11.06
C LYS A 470 14.06 0.70 12.52
N THR A 471 13.93 1.92 12.98
CA THR A 471 13.43 2.22 14.32
C THR A 471 12.57 3.47 14.31
N GLY A 472 11.41 3.40 14.94
CA GLY A 472 10.57 4.54 15.28
C GLY A 472 10.89 5.01 16.69
N ILE A 473 11.12 6.31 16.89
CA ILE A 473 11.51 6.89 18.16
C ILE A 473 10.52 7.99 18.52
N PHE A 474 9.87 7.82 19.65
CA PHE A 474 8.95 8.80 20.22
C PHE A 474 9.73 9.76 21.12
N PRO A 475 9.64 11.08 20.95
CA PRO A 475 10.29 12.04 21.85
C PRO A 475 9.68 12.05 23.25
N PHE A 476 8.42 11.66 23.37
CA PHE A 476 7.65 11.55 24.60
C PHE A 476 6.64 10.42 24.52
N SER A 477 6.17 9.93 25.66
CA SER A 477 5.13 8.91 25.75
C SER A 477 4.12 9.25 26.84
N ALA A 478 2.98 8.53 26.89
CA ALA A 478 1.93 8.79 27.88
C ALA A 478 2.47 8.67 29.32
N ASN A 479 1.78 9.34 30.26
CA ASN A 479 2.11 9.38 31.69
C ASN A 479 3.43 10.09 32.01
N GLY A 480 3.90 11.00 31.17
CA GLY A 480 5.16 11.73 31.36
C GLY A 480 6.38 10.84 31.18
N GLY A 481 6.23 9.72 30.45
CA GLY A 481 7.35 8.87 30.07
C GLY A 481 8.30 9.61 29.11
N GLY A 482 9.59 9.27 29.20
CA GLY A 482 10.63 9.81 28.31
C GLY A 482 10.57 9.18 26.91
N PRO A 483 11.61 9.39 26.11
CA PRO A 483 11.68 8.86 24.77
C PRO A 483 11.68 7.33 24.78
N VAL A 484 11.02 6.75 23.78
CA VAL A 484 10.95 5.30 23.56
C VAL A 484 11.33 5.00 22.12
N ALA A 485 12.10 3.94 21.91
CA ALA A 485 12.46 3.45 20.58
C ALA A 485 11.91 2.05 20.34
N GLU A 486 11.25 1.87 19.21
CA GLU A 486 10.61 0.63 18.81
C GLU A 486 11.10 0.17 17.43
N ARG A 487 11.36 -1.15 17.30
CA ARG A 487 11.77 -1.79 16.05
C ARG A 487 10.59 -2.32 15.24
N ASP A 488 9.36 -1.98 15.62
CA ASP A 488 8.16 -2.37 14.88
C ASP A 488 8.02 -1.68 13.50
N ALA A 489 8.85 -0.68 13.23
CA ALA A 489 8.98 -0.11 11.89
C ALA A 489 9.61 -1.09 10.88
N ASP A 490 10.32 -2.10 11.35
CA ASP A 490 10.90 -3.16 10.55
C ASP A 490 10.54 -4.55 11.13
N ASN A 491 9.70 -5.26 10.42
CA ASN A 491 9.42 -6.67 10.70
C ASN A 491 8.87 -6.98 12.11
N HIS A 492 8.31 -6.00 12.81
CA HIS A 492 7.71 -6.13 14.14
C HIS A 492 8.64 -6.79 15.17
N GLN A 493 9.88 -6.31 15.25
CA GLN A 493 10.88 -6.89 16.13
C GLN A 493 10.70 -6.50 17.62
N GLY A 494 9.89 -5.49 17.90
CA GLY A 494 9.56 -5.04 19.25
C GLY A 494 10.48 -3.94 19.79
N PRO A 495 10.48 -3.69 21.12
CA PRO A 495 11.21 -2.60 21.72
C PRO A 495 12.71 -2.63 21.43
N ALA A 496 13.30 -1.48 21.06
CA ALA A 496 14.72 -1.41 20.74
C ALA A 496 15.62 -1.82 21.92
N LYS A 497 15.18 -1.61 23.16
CA LYS A 497 15.90 -2.07 24.37
C LYS A 497 16.12 -3.59 24.40
N ASP A 498 15.22 -4.36 23.77
CA ASP A 498 15.25 -5.82 23.75
C ASP A 498 15.86 -6.36 22.44
N THR A 499 15.78 -5.60 21.35
CA THR A 499 16.13 -6.04 19.99
C THR A 499 17.42 -5.40 19.46
N THR A 500 17.92 -4.36 20.12
CA THR A 500 19.13 -3.63 19.73
C THR A 500 19.96 -3.30 20.98
N PRO A 501 20.64 -4.29 21.58
CA PRO A 501 21.46 -4.07 22.75
C PRO A 501 22.47 -2.93 22.58
N GLY A 502 22.53 -2.02 23.54
CA GLY A 502 23.43 -0.86 23.48
C GLY A 502 22.88 0.36 22.73
N MET A 503 21.73 0.27 22.06
CA MET A 503 21.03 1.46 21.57
C MET A 503 20.58 2.34 22.74
N ALA A 504 20.71 3.66 22.58
CA ALA A 504 20.25 4.62 23.58
C ALA A 504 19.58 5.81 22.86
N VAL A 505 18.55 6.35 23.47
CA VAL A 505 17.82 7.51 22.95
C VAL A 505 17.57 8.51 24.07
N VAL A 506 17.69 9.79 23.75
CA VAL A 506 17.37 10.91 24.63
C VAL A 506 16.58 11.93 23.82
N ALA A 507 15.60 12.56 24.43
CA ALA A 507 14.88 13.67 23.83
C ALA A 507 14.70 14.80 24.84
N THR A 508 14.70 16.03 24.35
CA THR A 508 14.36 17.23 25.09
C THR A 508 13.20 17.92 24.40
N VAL A 509 12.07 17.96 25.07
CA VAL A 509 10.86 18.66 24.58
C VAL A 509 10.87 20.08 25.13
N THR A 510 10.59 21.06 24.29
CA THR A 510 10.59 22.47 24.71
C THR A 510 9.37 22.80 25.60
N GLU A 511 9.56 23.71 26.54
CA GLU A 511 8.47 24.19 27.40
C GLU A 511 8.45 25.75 27.42
N PRO A 512 7.40 26.44 26.94
CA PRO A 512 6.20 25.84 26.30
C PRO A 512 6.55 25.09 25.01
N TYR A 513 5.70 24.17 24.59
CA TYR A 513 5.97 23.35 23.42
C TYR A 513 6.23 24.19 22.16
N ALA A 514 7.31 23.89 21.49
CA ALA A 514 7.75 24.46 20.22
C ALA A 514 8.65 23.46 19.47
N GLY A 515 8.35 22.16 19.65
CA GLY A 515 9.12 21.06 19.09
C GLY A 515 10.07 20.40 20.11
N TYR A 516 11.02 19.64 19.58
CA TYR A 516 11.93 18.82 20.38
C TYR A 516 13.29 18.62 19.71
N THR A 517 14.27 18.21 20.50
CA THR A 517 15.50 17.59 20.00
C THR A 517 15.54 16.14 20.42
N LEU A 518 16.17 15.30 19.59
CA LEU A 518 16.31 13.86 19.83
C LEU A 518 17.72 13.41 19.47
N GLU A 519 18.32 12.63 20.33
CA GLU A 519 19.59 11.95 20.08
C GLU A 519 19.40 10.43 20.14
N ALA A 520 19.97 9.74 19.16
CA ALA A 520 20.00 8.29 19.12
C ALA A 520 21.43 7.80 18.92
N LYS A 521 21.86 6.86 19.75
CA LYS A 521 23.07 6.07 19.56
C LYS A 521 22.67 4.69 19.06
N ILE A 522 23.17 4.28 17.89
CA ILE A 522 22.87 3.00 17.25
C ILE A 522 24.18 2.23 17.07
N PRO A 523 24.39 1.09 17.75
CA PRO A 523 25.57 0.27 17.52
C PRO A 523 25.56 -0.32 16.11
N LEU A 524 26.59 -0.07 15.31
CA LEU A 524 26.73 -0.64 13.97
C LEU A 524 26.82 -2.18 14.01
N GLY A 525 27.19 -2.74 15.16
CA GLY A 525 27.19 -4.17 15.44
C GLY A 525 25.79 -4.81 15.46
N GLU A 526 24.73 -4.04 15.66
CA GLU A 526 23.34 -4.53 15.70
C GLU A 526 22.62 -4.43 14.34
N LEU A 527 23.28 -3.86 13.34
CA LEU A 527 22.74 -3.84 11.97
C LEU A 527 22.69 -5.25 11.37
N PRO A 528 21.79 -5.55 10.44
CA PRO A 528 21.63 -6.90 9.88
C PRO A 528 22.84 -7.42 9.09
N ALA A 529 23.77 -6.54 8.69
CA ALA A 529 25.03 -6.89 8.05
C ALA A 529 26.13 -5.90 8.44
N ALA A 530 27.40 -6.25 8.18
CA ALA A 530 28.52 -5.32 8.32
C ALA A 530 28.27 -4.08 7.46
N ALA A 531 28.36 -2.90 8.04
CA ALA A 531 28.22 -1.66 7.31
C ALA A 531 29.33 -1.49 6.27
N ASP A 532 28.94 -1.19 5.04
CA ASP A 532 29.88 -0.84 3.96
C ASP A 532 30.21 0.65 4.06
N PRO A 533 31.46 1.03 4.33
CA PRO A 533 31.80 2.44 4.54
C PRO A 533 31.58 3.32 3.29
N GLU A 534 31.55 2.75 2.09
CA GLU A 534 31.37 3.50 0.84
C GLU A 534 29.96 3.37 0.25
N ALA A 535 29.15 2.42 0.74
CA ALA A 535 27.82 2.14 0.19
C ALA A 535 26.69 2.15 1.25
N PHE A 536 26.98 2.68 2.43
CA PHE A 536 25.99 2.83 3.49
C PHE A 536 24.84 3.73 3.05
N ALA A 537 23.61 3.30 3.26
CA ALA A 537 22.45 4.11 2.94
C ALA A 537 21.56 4.28 4.16
N LEU A 538 20.98 5.46 4.31
CA LEU A 538 20.04 5.76 5.39
C LEU A 538 18.98 6.78 4.99
N ASN A 539 17.91 6.82 5.76
CA ASN A 539 16.98 7.94 5.77
C ASN A 539 16.63 8.33 7.21
N VAL A 540 16.38 9.60 7.42
CA VAL A 540 15.82 10.14 8.66
C VAL A 540 14.49 10.77 8.28
N MET A 541 13.42 10.37 8.98
CA MET A 541 12.07 10.83 8.73
C MET A 541 11.46 11.37 10.01
N VAL A 542 10.63 12.39 9.90
CA VAL A 542 9.83 12.94 10.99
C VAL A 542 8.37 12.75 10.65
N TYR A 543 7.61 12.31 11.60
CA TYR A 543 6.15 12.22 11.57
C TYR A 543 5.60 13.24 12.55
N ASP A 544 4.60 13.93 12.13
CA ASP A 544 3.95 15.01 12.84
C ASP A 544 2.44 14.80 12.87
N SER A 545 1.79 15.11 13.98
CA SER A 545 0.35 15.00 14.14
C SER A 545 -0.20 16.06 15.07
N ASP A 546 -0.97 16.97 14.55
CA ASP A 546 -1.69 18.02 15.28
C ASP A 546 -2.98 17.55 15.93
N THR A 547 -3.29 16.28 15.86
CA THR A 547 -4.58 15.76 16.30
C THR A 547 -4.47 14.83 17.50
N ASP A 548 -5.47 14.90 18.40
CA ASP A 548 -5.57 13.99 19.53
C ASP A 548 -6.09 12.60 19.13
N ASP A 549 -6.51 12.41 17.88
CA ASP A 549 -7.06 11.16 17.36
C ASP A 549 -5.98 10.19 16.83
N LYS A 550 -4.71 10.55 16.95
CA LYS A 550 -3.56 9.73 16.58
C LYS A 550 -3.53 9.38 15.08
N THR A 551 -3.93 10.30 14.25
CA THR A 551 -3.85 10.16 12.79
C THR A 551 -2.72 11.04 12.28
N GLY A 552 -1.51 10.52 12.24
CA GLY A 552 -0.33 11.25 11.78
C GLY A 552 -0.54 11.87 10.40
N GLN A 553 -0.19 13.14 10.23
CA GLN A 553 -0.65 13.96 9.13
C GLN A 553 0.45 14.44 8.21
N THR A 554 1.54 14.96 8.77
CA THR A 554 2.64 15.53 7.99
C THR A 554 3.90 14.69 8.17
N ARG A 555 4.66 14.55 7.11
CA ARG A 555 5.88 13.75 7.11
C ARG A 555 6.99 14.46 6.39
N LEU A 556 8.13 14.55 7.05
CA LEU A 556 9.35 15.07 6.49
C LEU A 556 10.37 13.94 6.32
N ALA A 557 11.27 14.06 5.36
CA ALA A 557 12.36 13.10 5.17
C ALA A 557 13.61 13.78 4.61
N TRP A 558 14.79 13.24 4.91
CA TRP A 558 16.03 13.65 4.27
C TRP A 558 16.05 13.26 2.79
N SER A 559 15.62 12.03 2.47
CA SER A 559 15.37 11.60 1.10
C SER A 559 13.86 11.41 0.88
N PRO A 560 13.17 12.42 0.35
CA PRO A 560 11.70 12.50 0.34
C PRO A 560 11.10 11.88 -0.93
N TYR A 561 11.55 10.70 -1.33
CA TYR A 561 11.12 10.11 -2.59
C TYR A 561 10.29 8.84 -2.37
N GLY A 562 9.24 8.68 -3.18
CA GLY A 562 8.43 7.47 -3.23
C GLY A 562 7.86 7.05 -1.89
N SER A 563 7.89 5.77 -1.62
CA SER A 563 7.58 5.21 -0.30
C SER A 563 8.85 5.20 0.57
N ALA A 564 9.31 6.38 0.99
CA ALA A 564 10.59 6.57 1.67
C ALA A 564 10.79 5.63 2.87
N GLN A 565 9.70 5.28 3.59
CA GLN A 565 9.75 4.34 4.72
C GLN A 565 9.96 2.88 4.31
N ALA A 566 9.78 2.53 3.03
CA ALA A 566 9.76 1.13 2.59
C ALA A 566 10.58 0.83 1.33
N ASP A 567 11.16 1.83 0.68
CA ASP A 567 11.99 1.66 -0.53
C ASP A 567 13.45 2.05 -0.25
N PRO A 568 14.32 1.10 0.14
CA PRO A 568 15.72 1.39 0.41
C PRO A 568 16.48 2.00 -0.78
N TYR A 569 16.02 1.78 -2.00
CA TYR A 569 16.64 2.35 -3.21
C TYR A 569 16.56 3.88 -3.29
N VAL A 570 15.64 4.49 -2.56
CA VAL A 570 15.49 5.95 -2.55
C VAL A 570 16.15 6.60 -1.33
N TRP A 571 16.73 5.81 -0.41
CA TRP A 571 17.42 6.37 0.75
C TRP A 571 18.71 7.07 0.34
N GLY A 572 19.07 8.08 1.11
CA GLY A 572 20.31 8.81 0.89
C GLY A 572 21.55 7.93 1.13
N THR A 573 22.60 8.19 0.38
CA THR A 573 23.88 7.48 0.57
C THR A 573 24.76 8.21 1.56
N ALA A 574 25.49 7.46 2.38
CA ALA A 574 26.42 8.04 3.35
C ALA A 574 27.76 7.29 3.31
N ARG A 575 28.86 8.04 3.39
CA ARG A 575 30.19 7.48 3.57
C ARG A 575 30.56 7.53 5.06
N LEU A 576 30.90 6.36 5.61
CA LEU A 576 31.39 6.25 7.00
C LEU A 576 32.90 6.53 6.99
N GLU A 577 33.30 7.76 7.36
CA GLU A 577 34.70 8.19 7.26
C GLU A 577 35.60 7.37 8.18
N GLY A 578 36.65 6.78 7.61
CA GLY A 578 37.64 6.00 8.33
C GLY A 578 37.14 4.70 8.97
N TYR A 579 35.89 4.29 8.70
CA TYR A 579 35.32 3.07 9.27
C TYR A 579 35.86 1.81 8.60
N THR A 580 36.14 0.82 9.43
CA THR A 580 36.46 -0.55 8.95
C THR A 580 35.59 -1.51 9.76
N PRO A 581 34.66 -2.23 9.13
CA PRO A 581 33.79 -3.15 9.85
C PRO A 581 34.61 -4.33 10.44
N PRO A 582 34.19 -4.88 11.58
CA PRO A 582 34.80 -6.07 12.15
C PRO A 582 34.81 -7.25 11.18
N ALA A 583 35.91 -8.01 11.12
CA ALA A 583 36.10 -9.09 10.15
C ALA A 583 35.18 -10.30 10.37
N ASP A 584 34.64 -10.46 11.57
CA ASP A 584 33.73 -11.53 11.95
C ASP A 584 32.24 -11.22 11.67
N ARG A 585 31.95 -10.02 11.21
CA ARG A 585 30.58 -9.63 10.83
C ARG A 585 30.22 -10.18 9.44
N PRO A 586 29.00 -10.69 9.27
CA PRO A 586 28.54 -11.12 7.94
C PRO A 586 28.49 -9.94 6.97
N SER A 587 29.04 -10.15 5.76
CA SER A 587 28.99 -9.14 4.69
C SER A 587 27.68 -9.10 3.93
N ARG A 588 26.74 -10.00 4.24
CA ARG A 588 25.40 -10.03 3.68
C ARG A 588 24.40 -10.05 4.82
N PRO A 589 23.22 -9.41 4.64
CA PRO A 589 22.11 -9.55 5.57
C PRO A 589 21.74 -11.03 5.74
N ALA A 590 21.25 -11.37 6.93
CA ALA A 590 20.56 -12.65 7.11
C ALA A 590 19.34 -12.70 6.17
N GLU A 591 18.95 -13.91 5.77
CA GLU A 591 17.68 -14.05 5.05
C GLU A 591 16.53 -13.55 5.94
N PRO A 592 15.51 -12.90 5.33
CA PRO A 592 14.37 -12.40 6.09
C PRO A 592 13.71 -13.53 6.86
N VAL A 593 13.46 -13.30 8.13
CA VAL A 593 12.64 -14.21 8.94
C VAL A 593 11.21 -14.06 8.47
N ILE A 594 10.74 -15.01 7.68
CA ILE A 594 9.32 -15.07 7.31
C ILE A 594 8.52 -15.30 8.59
N PRO A 595 7.51 -14.45 8.92
CA PRO A 595 6.69 -14.68 10.09
C PRO A 595 6.03 -16.05 9.96
N THR A 596 6.54 -17.01 10.70
CA THR A 596 5.75 -18.22 10.98
C THR A 596 4.58 -17.78 11.84
N ASP A 597 3.49 -18.54 11.85
CA ASP A 597 2.20 -18.30 12.54
C ASP A 597 2.22 -17.57 13.90
N ALA A 598 3.33 -16.99 14.32
CA ALA A 598 3.51 -16.24 15.56
C ALA A 598 2.65 -14.95 15.62
N ALA A 599 2.20 -14.41 14.50
CA ALA A 599 1.13 -13.41 14.49
C ALA A 599 -0.26 -14.02 14.81
N ARG A 600 -0.37 -15.34 14.81
CA ARG A 600 -1.51 -16.06 15.35
C ARG A 600 -1.18 -16.37 16.82
N SER A 601 -1.60 -15.52 17.73
CA SER A 601 -1.61 -15.94 19.13
C SER A 601 -2.50 -17.18 19.21
N GLU A 602 -1.89 -18.36 19.42
CA GLU A 602 -2.59 -19.63 19.58
C GLU A 602 -3.64 -19.59 20.71
N ASP A 603 -3.61 -18.56 21.54
CA ASP A 603 -4.45 -18.38 22.72
C ASP A 603 -5.71 -17.54 22.52
N SER A 604 -6.01 -17.05 21.31
CA SER A 604 -7.27 -16.35 21.10
C SER A 604 -8.41 -17.34 20.78
N PRO A 605 -9.45 -17.42 21.63
CA PRO A 605 -10.63 -18.27 21.36
C PRO A 605 -11.31 -17.95 20.03
N ALA A 606 -11.09 -16.76 19.49
CA ALA A 606 -11.60 -16.30 18.20
C ALA A 606 -10.90 -17.01 17.02
N SER A 607 -9.60 -17.30 17.09
CA SER A 607 -8.85 -17.94 16.00
C SER A 607 -9.33 -19.37 15.72
N VAL A 608 -9.68 -20.11 16.77
CA VAL A 608 -10.18 -21.48 16.65
C VAL A 608 -11.60 -21.53 16.08
N ALA A 609 -12.43 -20.56 16.41
CA ALA A 609 -13.79 -20.48 15.88
C ALA A 609 -13.81 -20.04 14.40
N GLN A 610 -12.81 -19.28 13.97
CA GLN A 610 -12.72 -18.71 12.63
C GLN A 610 -12.22 -19.73 11.60
N SER A 611 -11.24 -20.56 11.92
CA SER A 611 -10.78 -21.63 11.03
C SER A 611 -11.89 -22.64 10.68
N ARG A 612 -12.96 -22.68 11.49
CA ARG A 612 -14.15 -23.51 11.24
C ARG A 612 -15.26 -22.79 10.48
N ARG A 613 -15.24 -21.45 10.39
CA ARG A 613 -16.30 -20.65 9.73
C ARG A 613 -15.90 -20.13 8.36
N THR A 614 -14.64 -19.99 8.06
CA THR A 614 -14.12 -19.38 6.85
C THR A 614 -13.63 -20.38 5.79
N GLY A 615 -13.80 -21.67 6.04
CA GLY A 615 -13.67 -22.60 4.93
C GLY A 615 -14.58 -22.14 3.80
N ILE A 616 -14.04 -21.76 2.65
CA ILE A 616 -14.80 -21.76 1.39
C ILE A 616 -15.65 -23.00 1.46
N PRO A 617 -16.99 -22.94 1.27
CA PRO A 617 -17.80 -24.14 1.34
C PRO A 617 -17.21 -25.18 0.39
N LEU A 618 -16.37 -26.05 0.91
CA LEU A 618 -15.81 -27.17 0.19
C LEU A 618 -16.99 -28.10 -0.04
N ALA A 619 -17.40 -28.19 -1.30
CA ALA A 619 -18.33 -29.14 -1.80
C ALA A 619 -19.77 -29.01 -1.30
N VAL A 620 -20.58 -28.34 -2.07
CA VAL A 620 -21.93 -28.88 -2.27
C VAL A 620 -21.76 -30.16 -3.10
N GLY A 621 -21.48 -31.26 -2.43
CA GLY A 621 -21.61 -32.60 -3.03
C GLY A 621 -23.04 -32.73 -3.59
N PRO A 622 -23.23 -33.49 -4.67
CA PRO A 622 -24.57 -33.73 -5.16
C PRO A 622 -25.38 -34.39 -4.03
N ARG A 623 -26.47 -33.74 -3.59
CA ARG A 623 -27.49 -34.40 -2.81
C ARG A 623 -27.99 -35.58 -3.66
N THR A 624 -27.54 -36.77 -3.35
CA THR A 624 -28.19 -38.00 -3.82
C THR A 624 -29.60 -37.97 -3.24
N GLY A 625 -30.56 -37.69 -4.10
CA GLY A 625 -31.97 -37.86 -3.81
C GLY A 625 -32.22 -39.34 -3.56
N GLY A 626 -32.21 -39.74 -2.29
CA GLY A 626 -32.81 -40.98 -1.82
C GLY A 626 -34.30 -40.72 -1.66
N GLY A 627 -35.06 -41.11 -2.68
CA GLY A 627 -36.47 -41.26 -2.52
C GLY A 627 -36.72 -42.43 -1.60
N ASP A 628 -37.41 -42.20 -0.49
CA ASP A 628 -38.11 -43.25 0.18
C ASP A 628 -39.59 -42.90 0.25
N ARG A 629 -40.37 -43.61 -0.56
CA ARG A 629 -41.79 -43.75 -0.41
C ARG A 629 -42.02 -44.80 0.66
N ARG A 630 -42.69 -44.44 1.77
CA ARG A 630 -43.73 -45.30 2.39
C ARG A 630 -44.18 -44.74 3.74
N GLY A 631 -45.47 -44.69 3.88
CA GLY A 631 -46.20 -44.56 5.11
C GLY A 631 -47.00 -43.28 5.25
#